data_850ee5eadb007d91731558a9d7e52140
#
_entry.id   850ee5eadb007d91731558a9d7e52140
#
_cell.length_a   1.000
_cell.length_b   1.000
_cell.length_c   1.000
_cell.angle_alpha   90.00
_cell.angle_beta   90.00
_cell.angle_gamma   90.00
#
_symmetry.space_group_name_H-M   'P 1'
#
loop_
_entity.id
_entity.type
_entity.pdbx_description
1 polymer ?
#
loop_
_entity_poly.entity_id
_entity_poly.type
_entity_poly.pdbx_seq_one_letter_code
_entity_poly.pdbx_strand_id
1 'polypeptide(L)'
;LHYWADEIRKILDQIGDDSYKVIFSAHSVPVLALDFGDPYIDQIYDNSRLIAEDLGLREEQYTNTWQSESDIGIPWIKPDVLEYLRDEREHPDHYIFVPIVFISEHIEVLFDNDVECKELCQELGVAYHRPPMPNRDPRLIKALLSAIQSHIDGDYSYYQPQLETFDELETPSSTGQILDEEKDIQMPDFVKKLIAKKGLENVKMPYLFKKMLEKKYGKKYD
;
A
#
# COMPACT_ATOMS: atom_id res chain seq x y z
N LEU A 1 -7.80 13.59 1.50
CA LEU A 1 -8.52 13.16 0.29
C LEU A 1 -8.75 14.32 -0.66
N HIS A 2 -9.40 15.42 -0.26
CA HIS A 2 -9.71 16.59 -1.12
C HIS A 2 -8.49 17.18 -1.86
N TYR A 3 -7.28 17.07 -1.30
CA TYR A 3 -6.07 17.47 -2.02
C TYR A 3 -5.96 16.73 -3.35
N TRP A 4 -6.05 15.39 -3.29
CA TRP A 4 -5.93 14.56 -4.48
C TRP A 4 -7.06 14.80 -5.48
N ALA A 5 -8.29 14.88 -5.00
CA ALA A 5 -9.43 15.19 -5.86
C ALA A 5 -9.26 16.53 -6.60
N ASP A 6 -8.81 17.58 -5.91
CA ASP A 6 -8.57 18.88 -6.53
C ASP A 6 -7.43 18.86 -7.56
N GLU A 7 -6.34 18.17 -7.28
CA GLU A 7 -5.21 18.08 -8.21
C GLU A 7 -5.54 17.20 -9.44
N ILE A 8 -6.27 16.10 -9.25
CA ILE A 8 -6.77 15.28 -10.37
C ILE A 8 -7.74 16.09 -11.22
N ARG A 9 -8.67 16.82 -10.63
CA ARG A 9 -9.65 17.68 -11.35
C ARG A 9 -8.97 18.67 -12.27
N LYS A 10 -7.85 19.28 -11.85
CA LYS A 10 -7.07 20.17 -12.70
C LYS A 10 -6.52 19.49 -13.95
N ILE A 11 -6.13 18.20 -13.84
CA ILE A 11 -5.66 17.42 -14.98
C ILE A 11 -6.85 17.09 -15.88
N LEU A 12 -7.97 16.64 -15.31
CA LEU A 12 -9.20 16.35 -16.05
C LEU A 12 -9.71 17.56 -16.84
N ASP A 13 -9.66 18.75 -16.22
CA ASP A 13 -10.04 20.01 -16.90
C ASP A 13 -9.12 20.34 -18.09
N GLN A 14 -7.87 19.89 -18.07
CA GLN A 14 -6.91 20.10 -19.17
C GLN A 14 -7.07 19.11 -20.33
N ILE A 15 -7.38 17.85 -20.03
CA ILE A 15 -7.53 16.81 -21.04
C ILE A 15 -8.93 16.81 -21.69
N GLY A 16 -9.93 17.44 -21.05
CA GLY A 16 -11.27 17.61 -21.59
C GLY A 16 -12.01 16.27 -21.77
N ASP A 17 -12.49 16.02 -23.02
CA ASP A 17 -13.29 14.83 -23.33
C ASP A 17 -12.47 13.61 -23.75
N ASP A 18 -11.14 13.69 -23.74
CA ASP A 18 -10.28 12.56 -24.09
C ASP A 18 -10.43 11.41 -23.07
N SER A 19 -10.22 10.19 -23.53
CA SER A 19 -10.34 9.01 -22.68
C SER A 19 -9.20 8.97 -21.64
N TYR A 20 -9.53 8.60 -20.39
CA TYR A 20 -8.54 8.55 -19.32
C TYR A 20 -8.80 7.42 -18.34
N LYS A 21 -7.75 7.06 -17.60
CA LYS A 21 -7.85 6.17 -16.44
C LYS A 21 -6.96 6.69 -15.31
N VAL A 22 -7.52 6.78 -14.11
CA VAL A 22 -6.79 7.14 -12.89
C VAL A 22 -6.19 5.88 -12.28
N ILE A 23 -4.87 5.87 -12.10
CA ILE A 23 -4.13 4.77 -11.48
C ILE A 23 -3.74 5.18 -10.07
N PHE A 24 -4.51 4.72 -9.08
CA PHE A 24 -4.12 4.87 -7.69
C PHE A 24 -3.06 3.83 -7.34
N SER A 25 -1.86 4.29 -7.01
CA SER A 25 -0.77 3.40 -6.63
C SER A 25 -0.37 3.56 -5.18
N ALA A 26 0.14 2.48 -4.61
CA ALA A 26 0.69 2.44 -3.26
C ALA A 26 1.91 1.52 -3.22
N HIS A 27 2.78 1.70 -2.22
CA HIS A 27 3.89 0.76 -2.01
C HIS A 27 3.33 -0.63 -1.76
N SER A 28 3.76 -1.62 -2.53
CA SER A 28 3.39 -3.00 -2.29
C SER A 28 3.92 -3.48 -0.94
N VAL A 29 3.26 -4.46 -0.37
CA VAL A 29 3.71 -5.12 0.86
C VAL A 29 3.67 -6.64 0.64
N PRO A 30 4.47 -7.41 1.40
CA PRO A 30 4.37 -8.87 1.35
C PRO A 30 2.96 -9.35 1.66
N VAL A 31 2.46 -10.32 0.89
CA VAL A 31 1.13 -10.95 1.12
C VAL A 31 0.97 -11.42 2.56
N LEU A 32 2.07 -11.83 3.20
CA LEU A 32 2.09 -12.25 4.60
C LEU A 32 1.57 -11.16 5.56
N ALA A 33 1.64 -9.87 5.20
CA ALA A 33 1.10 -8.79 6.03
C ALA A 33 -0.42 -8.93 6.24
N LEU A 34 -1.14 -9.47 5.26
CA LEU A 34 -2.58 -9.74 5.35
C LEU A 34 -2.94 -10.78 6.41
N ASP A 35 -2.06 -11.78 6.61
CA ASP A 35 -2.29 -12.84 7.60
C ASP A 35 -2.26 -12.31 9.03
N PHE A 36 -1.73 -11.09 9.23
CA PHE A 36 -1.66 -10.41 10.52
C PHE A 36 -2.80 -9.39 10.73
N GLY A 37 -3.75 -9.31 9.79
CA GLY A 37 -4.87 -8.38 9.88
C GLY A 37 -4.47 -6.92 9.68
N ASP A 38 -3.38 -6.66 8.94
CA ASP A 38 -2.97 -5.29 8.61
C ASP A 38 -4.04 -4.61 7.74
N PRO A 39 -4.64 -3.48 8.18
CA PRO A 39 -5.70 -2.81 7.44
C PRO A 39 -5.18 -1.99 6.25
N TYR A 40 -3.89 -2.01 5.95
CA TYR A 40 -3.25 -1.16 4.95
C TYR A 40 -3.95 -1.21 3.59
N ILE A 41 -4.24 -2.42 3.11
CA ILE A 41 -4.85 -2.62 1.79
C ILE A 41 -6.28 -2.08 1.76
N ASP A 42 -7.08 -2.39 2.77
CA ASP A 42 -8.46 -1.90 2.88
C ASP A 42 -8.49 -0.37 2.93
N GLN A 43 -7.55 0.24 3.68
CA GLN A 43 -7.41 1.69 3.75
C GLN A 43 -7.02 2.32 2.40
N ILE A 44 -6.17 1.67 1.61
CA ILE A 44 -5.82 2.13 0.25
C ILE A 44 -7.05 2.09 -0.66
N TYR A 45 -7.80 0.99 -0.67
CA TYR A 45 -9.03 0.88 -1.45
C TYR A 45 -10.09 1.90 -1.02
N ASP A 46 -10.28 2.13 0.27
CA ASP A 46 -11.19 3.15 0.79
C ASP A 46 -10.77 4.55 0.38
N ASN A 47 -9.47 4.87 0.46
CA ASN A 47 -8.96 6.17 0.03
C ASN A 47 -9.21 6.41 -1.47
N SER A 48 -8.90 5.45 -2.33
CA SER A 48 -9.12 5.58 -3.77
C SER A 48 -10.61 5.68 -4.11
N ARG A 49 -11.46 4.88 -3.47
CA ARG A 49 -12.92 4.93 -3.63
C ARG A 49 -13.47 6.31 -3.25
N LEU A 50 -13.07 6.85 -2.09
CA LEU A 50 -13.54 8.17 -1.62
C LEU A 50 -13.07 9.32 -2.54
N ILE A 51 -11.86 9.23 -3.10
CA ILE A 51 -11.37 10.20 -4.08
C ILE A 51 -12.17 10.08 -5.38
N ALA A 52 -12.42 8.85 -5.85
CA ALA A 52 -13.21 8.59 -7.06
C ALA A 52 -14.65 9.09 -6.92
N GLU A 53 -15.29 8.90 -5.75
CA GLU A 53 -16.63 9.43 -5.43
C GLU A 53 -16.66 10.97 -5.46
N ASP A 54 -15.66 11.65 -4.86
CA ASP A 54 -15.54 13.13 -4.89
C ASP A 54 -15.37 13.68 -6.33
N LEU A 55 -14.74 12.91 -7.20
CA LEU A 55 -14.57 13.23 -8.61
C LEU A 55 -15.72 12.79 -9.51
N GLY A 56 -16.65 11.97 -9.02
CA GLY A 56 -17.72 11.37 -9.81
C GLY A 56 -17.23 10.37 -10.86
N LEU A 57 -16.09 9.68 -10.59
CA LEU A 57 -15.54 8.69 -11.50
C LEU A 57 -16.39 7.41 -11.50
N ARG A 58 -16.57 6.82 -12.68
CA ARG A 58 -17.15 5.50 -12.81
C ARG A 58 -16.10 4.42 -12.50
N GLU A 59 -16.52 3.22 -12.15
CA GLU A 59 -15.68 2.12 -11.73
C GLU A 59 -14.60 1.76 -12.78
N GLU A 60 -14.91 1.85 -14.05
CA GLU A 60 -13.96 1.58 -15.14
C GLU A 60 -12.92 2.69 -15.36
N GLN A 61 -13.13 3.88 -14.77
CA GLN A 61 -12.24 5.04 -14.95
C GLN A 61 -11.10 5.10 -13.94
N TYR A 62 -11.05 4.20 -12.98
CA TYR A 62 -9.94 4.12 -12.03
C TYR A 62 -9.60 2.68 -11.66
N THR A 63 -8.42 2.50 -11.12
CA THR A 63 -7.97 1.22 -10.57
C THR A 63 -6.93 1.42 -9.48
N ASN A 64 -6.71 0.38 -8.68
CA ASN A 64 -5.63 0.32 -7.71
C ASN A 64 -4.52 -0.59 -8.19
N THR A 65 -3.28 -0.14 -8.06
CA THR A 65 -2.08 -0.89 -8.41
C THR A 65 -1.03 -0.73 -7.31
N TRP A 66 0.02 -1.54 -7.40
CA TRP A 66 1.09 -1.54 -6.42
C TRP A 66 2.43 -1.25 -7.10
N GLN A 67 3.35 -0.62 -6.36
CA GLN A 67 4.68 -0.29 -6.83
C GLN A 67 5.76 -0.68 -5.84
N SER A 68 7.02 -0.55 -6.21
CA SER A 68 8.20 -0.70 -5.33
C SER A 68 8.33 -2.11 -4.70
N GLU A 69 7.87 -3.15 -5.40
CA GLU A 69 8.08 -4.54 -5.00
C GLU A 69 9.58 -4.85 -4.93
N SER A 70 10.02 -5.54 -3.88
CA SER A 70 11.42 -5.97 -3.72
C SER A 70 11.57 -7.45 -4.04
N ASP A 71 12.56 -7.81 -4.85
CA ASP A 71 12.89 -9.22 -5.14
C ASP A 71 13.62 -9.86 -3.95
N ILE A 72 12.86 -10.20 -2.91
CA ILE A 72 13.35 -10.91 -1.72
C ILE A 72 12.83 -12.35 -1.64
N GLY A 73 12.22 -12.84 -2.73
CA GLY A 73 11.76 -14.22 -2.86
C GLY A 73 10.52 -14.57 -2.05
N ILE A 74 9.69 -13.58 -1.69
CA ILE A 74 8.36 -13.75 -1.10
C ILE A 74 7.31 -13.08 -1.98
N PRO A 75 6.05 -13.57 -1.99
CA PRO A 75 5.00 -12.94 -2.77
C PRO A 75 4.60 -11.58 -2.19
N TRP A 76 4.41 -10.62 -3.09
CA TRP A 76 3.95 -9.26 -2.82
C TRP A 76 2.54 -9.06 -3.35
N ILE A 77 1.86 -8.03 -2.87
CA ILE A 77 0.52 -7.68 -3.35
C ILE A 77 0.57 -7.24 -4.80
N LYS A 78 -0.38 -7.69 -5.59
CA LYS A 78 -0.51 -7.44 -7.02
C LYS A 78 -1.86 -6.77 -7.36
N PRO A 79 -2.02 -6.21 -8.58
CA PRO A 79 -1.03 -6.17 -9.66
C PRO A 79 0.05 -5.10 -9.44
N ASP A 80 1.29 -5.38 -9.87
CA ASP A 80 2.29 -4.33 -10.05
C ASP A 80 1.85 -3.34 -11.11
N VAL A 81 2.16 -2.06 -10.96
CA VAL A 81 1.68 -1.00 -11.85
C VAL A 81 2.17 -1.18 -13.30
N LEU A 82 3.42 -1.59 -13.49
CA LEU A 82 3.98 -1.80 -14.82
C LEU A 82 3.42 -3.08 -15.47
N GLU A 83 3.22 -4.14 -14.68
CA GLU A 83 2.55 -5.36 -15.14
C GLU A 83 1.12 -5.05 -15.57
N TYR A 84 0.36 -4.33 -14.73
CA TYR A 84 -1.00 -3.91 -15.04
C TYR A 84 -1.10 -3.19 -16.38
N LEU A 85 -0.24 -2.17 -16.60
CA LEU A 85 -0.24 -1.41 -17.86
C LEU A 85 0.09 -2.26 -19.08
N ARG A 86 1.00 -3.25 -18.97
CA ARG A 86 1.35 -4.15 -20.08
C ARG A 86 0.26 -5.15 -20.39
N ASP A 87 -0.53 -5.55 -19.39
CA ASP A 87 -1.58 -6.57 -19.54
C ASP A 87 -2.90 -5.98 -20.06
N GLU A 88 -3.10 -4.66 -19.98
CA GLU A 88 -4.27 -3.98 -20.54
C GLU A 88 -4.28 -4.15 -22.07
N ARG A 89 -5.44 -4.56 -22.62
CA ARG A 89 -5.60 -4.78 -24.07
C ARG A 89 -5.85 -3.50 -24.84
N GLU A 90 -6.50 -2.54 -24.19
CA GLU A 90 -6.87 -1.25 -24.74
C GLU A 90 -6.45 -0.17 -23.77
N HIS A 91 -5.73 0.82 -24.25
CA HIS A 91 -5.26 1.92 -23.44
C HIS A 91 -6.10 3.16 -23.70
N PRO A 92 -6.39 3.97 -22.67
CA PRO A 92 -6.98 5.29 -22.85
C PRO A 92 -5.95 6.25 -23.45
N ASP A 93 -6.39 7.45 -23.84
CA ASP A 93 -5.49 8.49 -24.31
C ASP A 93 -4.55 9.00 -23.17
N HIS A 94 -5.04 8.94 -21.92
CA HIS A 94 -4.35 9.49 -20.75
C HIS A 94 -4.38 8.53 -19.55
N TYR A 95 -3.21 8.30 -18.94
CA TYR A 95 -3.10 7.74 -17.60
C TYR A 95 -2.74 8.84 -16.58
N ILE A 96 -3.44 8.87 -15.45
CA ILE A 96 -3.22 9.79 -14.35
C ILE A 96 -2.77 8.97 -13.13
N PHE A 97 -1.48 8.99 -12.82
CA PHE A 97 -0.89 8.24 -11.71
C PHE A 97 -1.00 9.02 -10.41
N VAL A 98 -1.56 8.40 -9.39
CA VAL A 98 -1.79 9.01 -8.08
C VAL A 98 -1.21 8.10 -6.99
N PRO A 99 0.04 8.31 -6.56
CA PRO A 99 0.67 7.51 -5.51
C PRO A 99 0.15 7.93 -4.12
N ILE A 100 -1.07 7.48 -3.79
CA ILE A 100 -1.90 8.01 -2.70
C ILE A 100 -1.36 7.79 -1.29
N VAL A 101 -0.48 6.82 -1.10
CA VAL A 101 0.10 6.51 0.22
C VAL A 101 1.22 7.47 0.61
N PHE A 102 1.85 8.08 -0.38
CA PHE A 102 2.95 9.00 -0.15
C PHE A 102 2.47 10.44 0.06
N ILE A 103 3.20 11.20 0.86
CA ILE A 103 2.85 12.58 1.21
C ILE A 103 3.85 13.62 0.71
N SER A 104 4.98 13.18 0.16
CA SER A 104 6.02 14.08 -0.36
C SER A 104 6.73 13.47 -1.57
N GLU A 105 7.36 14.33 -2.37
CA GLU A 105 8.30 13.88 -3.41
C GLU A 105 9.50 13.20 -2.75
N HIS A 106 9.81 12.00 -3.20
CA HIS A 106 10.99 11.22 -2.82
C HIS A 106 11.35 10.24 -3.93
N ILE A 107 12.45 9.51 -3.78
CA ILE A 107 13.01 8.70 -4.86
C ILE A 107 12.03 7.64 -5.39
N GLU A 108 11.27 6.97 -4.54
CA GLU A 108 10.31 5.95 -4.98
C GLU A 108 9.17 6.56 -5.82
N VAL A 109 8.66 7.75 -5.44
CA VAL A 109 7.66 8.45 -6.26
C VAL A 109 8.27 8.90 -7.59
N LEU A 110 9.43 9.53 -7.54
CA LEU A 110 10.07 10.10 -8.73
C LEU A 110 10.56 9.02 -9.69
N PHE A 111 11.15 7.95 -9.18
CA PHE A 111 11.67 6.88 -10.02
C PHE A 111 10.55 5.99 -10.55
N ASP A 112 9.73 5.40 -9.68
CA ASP A 112 8.73 4.44 -10.09
C ASP A 112 7.64 5.09 -11.00
N ASN A 113 7.27 6.36 -10.71
CA ASN A 113 6.23 7.04 -11.49
C ASN A 113 6.82 7.90 -12.62
N ASP A 114 7.72 8.88 -12.31
CA ASP A 114 8.15 9.88 -13.30
C ASP A 114 9.22 9.34 -14.26
N VAL A 115 9.83 8.17 -13.95
CA VAL A 115 10.73 7.46 -14.87
C VAL A 115 10.02 6.22 -15.43
N GLU A 116 9.84 5.17 -14.65
CA GLU A 116 9.40 3.86 -15.17
C GLU A 116 7.98 3.89 -15.75
N CYS A 117 6.98 4.38 -15.00
CA CYS A 117 5.61 4.48 -15.54
C CYS A 117 5.54 5.43 -16.72
N LYS A 118 6.26 6.55 -16.69
CA LYS A 118 6.29 7.52 -17.78
C LYS A 118 6.95 6.96 -19.03
N GLU A 119 8.07 6.24 -18.92
CA GLU A 119 8.73 5.58 -20.05
C GLU A 119 7.79 4.53 -20.66
N LEU A 120 7.13 3.72 -19.85
CA LEU A 120 6.16 2.74 -20.35
C LEU A 120 4.98 3.40 -21.04
N CYS A 121 4.43 4.50 -20.53
CA CYS A 121 3.39 5.26 -21.21
C CYS A 121 3.86 5.76 -22.59
N GLN A 122 5.11 6.21 -22.73
CA GLN A 122 5.69 6.60 -24.00
C GLN A 122 5.79 5.42 -24.99
N GLU A 123 6.20 4.24 -24.51
CA GLU A 123 6.24 3.00 -25.29
C GLU A 123 4.85 2.59 -25.79
N LEU A 124 3.82 2.77 -24.96
CA LEU A 124 2.43 2.45 -25.25
C LEU A 124 1.73 3.54 -26.09
N GLY A 125 2.36 4.70 -26.30
CA GLY A 125 1.77 5.82 -27.05
C GLY A 125 0.67 6.57 -26.30
N VAL A 126 0.67 6.54 -24.96
CA VAL A 126 -0.34 7.14 -24.06
C VAL A 126 0.25 8.35 -23.36
N ALA A 127 -0.56 9.36 -23.06
CA ALA A 127 -0.11 10.50 -22.28
C ALA A 127 0.00 10.15 -20.79
N TYR A 128 1.14 10.53 -20.19
CA TYR A 128 1.41 10.38 -18.76
C TYR A 128 1.09 11.66 -18.00
N HIS A 129 0.37 11.53 -16.90
CA HIS A 129 0.10 12.60 -15.95
C HIS A 129 0.33 12.11 -14.53
N ARG A 130 0.86 12.99 -13.69
CA ARG A 130 0.92 12.78 -12.23
C ARG A 130 0.72 14.12 -11.53
N PRO A 131 -0.28 14.24 -10.63
CA PRO A 131 -0.40 15.44 -9.80
C PRO A 131 0.82 15.56 -8.87
N PRO A 132 1.22 16.78 -8.49
CA PRO A 132 2.30 16.96 -7.53
C PRO A 132 1.95 16.29 -6.20
N MET A 133 2.97 15.88 -5.45
CA MET A 133 2.77 15.37 -4.10
C MET A 133 2.35 16.49 -3.14
N PRO A 134 1.61 16.18 -2.05
CA PRO A 134 1.17 17.19 -1.09
C PRO A 134 2.29 18.04 -0.50
N ASN A 135 3.45 17.42 -0.20
CA ASN A 135 4.63 18.08 0.36
C ASN A 135 4.30 18.94 1.60
N ARG A 136 4.17 20.23 1.43
CA ARG A 136 3.82 21.21 2.49
C ARG A 136 2.51 21.93 2.22
N ASP A 137 1.60 21.31 1.50
CA ASP A 137 0.26 21.84 1.30
C ASP A 137 -0.40 22.08 2.67
N PRO A 138 -1.04 23.25 2.89
CA PRO A 138 -1.68 23.56 4.18
C PRO A 138 -2.72 22.52 4.63
N ARG A 139 -3.38 21.83 3.70
CA ARG A 139 -4.36 20.77 4.00
C ARG A 139 -3.69 19.55 4.63
N LEU A 140 -2.51 19.14 4.13
CA LEU A 140 -1.71 18.08 4.74
C LEU A 140 -1.24 18.48 6.13
N ILE A 141 -0.68 19.70 6.27
CA ILE A 141 -0.20 20.19 7.57
C ILE A 141 -1.36 20.24 8.58
N LYS A 142 -2.55 20.71 8.17
CA LYS A 142 -3.73 20.70 9.02
C LYS A 142 -4.15 19.30 9.44
N ALA A 143 -4.12 18.33 8.53
CA ALA A 143 -4.46 16.94 8.84
C ALA A 143 -3.48 16.33 9.85
N LEU A 144 -2.18 16.55 9.67
CA LEU A 144 -1.14 16.09 10.61
C LEU A 144 -1.30 16.75 11.99
N LEU A 145 -1.55 18.07 12.03
CA LEU A 145 -1.79 18.77 13.29
C LEU A 145 -3.05 18.25 13.99
N SER A 146 -4.12 17.98 13.25
CA SER A 146 -5.35 17.42 13.82
C SER A 146 -5.09 16.04 14.45
N ALA A 147 -4.35 15.15 13.75
CA ALA A 147 -4.01 13.84 14.26
C ALA A 147 -3.13 13.92 15.53
N ILE A 148 -2.14 14.81 15.54
CA ILE A 148 -1.29 15.07 16.72
C ILE A 148 -2.12 15.60 17.88
N GLN A 149 -3.01 16.55 17.63
CA GLN A 149 -3.85 17.14 18.67
C GLN A 149 -4.80 16.11 19.28
N SER A 150 -5.46 15.30 18.44
CA SER A 150 -6.32 14.19 18.91
C SER A 150 -5.55 13.23 19.81
N HIS A 151 -4.32 12.89 19.43
CA HIS A 151 -3.47 12.02 20.23
C HIS A 151 -3.10 12.66 21.60
N ILE A 152 -2.76 13.95 21.62
CA ILE A 152 -2.45 14.69 22.86
C ILE A 152 -3.68 14.75 23.79
N ASP A 153 -4.87 14.98 23.21
CA ASP A 153 -6.13 15.09 23.95
C ASP A 153 -6.68 13.72 24.40
N GLY A 154 -6.05 12.62 23.99
CA GLY A 154 -6.53 11.26 24.25
C GLY A 154 -7.83 10.93 23.51
N ASP A 155 -8.15 11.65 22.46
CA ASP A 155 -9.28 11.40 21.58
C ASP A 155 -8.86 10.42 20.47
N TYR A 156 -9.13 9.16 20.69
CA TYR A 156 -8.86 8.07 19.74
C TYR A 156 -10.11 7.67 18.94
N SER A 157 -11.19 8.44 19.00
CA SER A 157 -12.43 8.12 18.28
C SER A 157 -12.21 7.95 16.77
N TYR A 158 -11.19 8.60 16.24
CA TYR A 158 -10.74 8.51 14.85
C TYR A 158 -10.06 7.16 14.54
N TYR A 159 -9.49 6.49 15.54
CA TYR A 159 -8.75 5.24 15.40
C TYR A 159 -9.47 4.03 15.99
N GLN A 160 -10.66 4.21 16.58
CA GLN A 160 -11.34 3.14 17.32
C GLN A 160 -11.52 1.83 16.53
N PRO A 161 -11.86 1.82 15.23
CA PRO A 161 -11.93 0.56 14.48
C PRO A 161 -10.59 -0.16 14.34
N GLN A 162 -9.47 0.57 14.45
CA GLN A 162 -8.12 0.02 14.35
C GLN A 162 -7.55 -0.39 15.72
N LEU A 163 -7.93 0.33 16.78
CA LEU A 163 -7.48 0.04 18.14
C LEU A 163 -8.18 -1.20 18.71
N GLU A 164 -9.43 -1.46 18.35
CA GLU A 164 -10.14 -2.68 18.76
C GLU A 164 -9.43 -3.94 18.22
N THR A 165 -8.88 -3.87 17.00
CA THR A 165 -8.06 -4.94 16.42
C THR A 165 -6.66 -5.02 17.04
N PHE A 166 -6.07 -3.89 17.45
CA PHE A 166 -4.75 -3.86 18.09
C PHE A 166 -4.81 -4.34 19.54
N ASP A 167 -5.82 -3.96 20.32
CA ASP A 167 -6.01 -4.44 21.69
C ASP A 167 -6.30 -5.95 21.75
N GLU A 168 -6.99 -6.50 20.76
CA GLU A 168 -7.16 -7.96 20.62
C GLU A 168 -5.84 -8.68 20.28
N LEU A 169 -4.90 -7.99 19.63
CA LEU A 169 -3.57 -8.54 19.30
C LEU A 169 -2.56 -8.39 20.46
N GLU A 170 -2.72 -7.40 21.35
CA GLU A 170 -1.81 -7.13 22.47
C GLU A 170 -2.18 -7.86 23.75
N THR A 171 -3.39 -8.36 23.89
CA THR A 171 -3.77 -9.25 24.98
C THR A 171 -3.88 -10.69 24.50
N PRO A 172 -2.80 -11.48 24.54
CA PRO A 172 -3.00 -12.92 24.55
C PRO A 172 -3.73 -13.23 25.86
N SER A 173 -5.04 -13.39 25.76
CA SER A 173 -5.85 -13.90 26.86
C SER A 173 -5.16 -15.13 27.43
N SER A 174 -4.93 -15.12 28.71
CA SER A 174 -4.37 -16.24 29.50
C SER A 174 -5.31 -17.45 29.57
N THR A 175 -6.22 -17.59 28.63
CA THR A 175 -7.09 -18.75 28.44
C THR A 175 -6.82 -19.34 27.06
N GLY A 176 -6.07 -20.45 27.06
CA GLY A 176 -5.68 -21.22 25.87
C GLY A 176 -6.85 -21.83 25.11
N GLN A 177 -7.57 -21.02 24.33
CA GLN A 177 -8.65 -21.50 23.45
C GLN A 177 -8.76 -20.76 22.12
N ILE A 178 -7.70 -20.17 21.61
CA ILE A 178 -7.69 -19.67 20.23
C ILE A 178 -6.44 -20.18 19.53
N LEU A 179 -6.41 -21.46 19.20
CA LEU A 179 -5.53 -22.07 18.19
C LEU A 179 -5.87 -23.57 18.01
N ASP A 180 -7.12 -23.90 17.76
CA ASP A 180 -7.55 -25.24 17.35
C ASP A 180 -8.12 -25.26 15.93
N GLU A 181 -7.60 -24.43 15.06
CA GLU A 181 -7.53 -24.72 13.63
C GLU A 181 -6.09 -24.45 13.18
N GLU A 182 -5.23 -25.44 13.35
CA GLU A 182 -3.96 -25.56 12.64
C GLU A 182 -4.22 -25.58 11.13
N LYS A 183 -4.45 -24.44 10.50
CA LYS A 183 -4.05 -24.30 9.11
C LYS A 183 -2.53 -24.39 9.12
N ASP A 184 -2.02 -25.49 8.63
CA ASP A 184 -0.60 -25.74 8.38
C ASP A 184 -0.04 -24.59 7.52
N ILE A 185 0.36 -23.50 8.16
CA ILE A 185 1.14 -22.45 7.49
C ILE A 185 2.51 -23.07 7.28
N GLN A 186 2.66 -23.75 6.16
CA GLN A 186 3.96 -24.30 5.78
C GLN A 186 4.91 -23.12 5.55
N MET A 187 6.01 -23.12 6.28
CA MET A 187 7.09 -22.16 6.04
C MET A 187 7.47 -22.23 4.56
N PRO A 188 7.42 -21.08 3.84
CA PRO A 188 7.78 -21.07 2.42
C PRO A 188 9.14 -21.69 2.17
N ASP A 189 9.29 -22.47 1.10
CA ASP A 189 10.51 -23.24 0.83
C ASP A 189 11.76 -22.38 0.69
N PHE A 190 11.60 -21.13 0.25
CA PHE A 190 12.73 -20.19 0.18
C PHE A 190 13.23 -19.78 1.58
N VAL A 191 12.33 -19.60 2.58
CA VAL A 191 12.72 -19.33 3.96
C VAL A 191 13.49 -20.52 4.53
N LYS A 192 13.00 -21.74 4.28
CA LYS A 192 13.72 -22.98 4.65
C LYS A 192 15.10 -23.03 4.01
N LYS A 193 15.21 -22.69 2.72
CA LYS A 193 16.49 -22.65 1.99
C LYS A 193 17.42 -21.57 2.50
N LEU A 194 16.88 -20.38 2.84
CA LEU A 194 17.66 -19.28 3.37
C LEU A 194 18.23 -19.59 4.76
N ILE A 195 17.41 -20.19 5.62
CA ILE A 195 17.79 -20.66 6.95
C ILE A 195 18.85 -21.77 6.85
N ALA A 196 18.66 -22.72 5.94
CA ALA A 196 19.63 -23.80 5.72
C ALA A 196 20.98 -23.32 5.16
N LYS A 197 20.96 -22.22 4.40
CA LYS A 197 22.18 -21.67 3.75
C LYS A 197 22.97 -20.73 4.65
N LYS A 198 22.31 -19.93 5.50
CA LYS A 198 22.94 -18.84 6.27
C LYS A 198 22.98 -19.06 7.77
N GLY A 199 22.22 -20.03 8.29
CA GLY A 199 21.91 -20.11 9.72
C GLY A 199 20.91 -19.01 10.13
N LEU A 200 20.01 -19.33 11.05
CA LEU A 200 18.94 -18.40 11.46
C LEU A 200 19.48 -17.14 12.12
N GLU A 201 20.59 -17.26 12.84
CA GLU A 201 21.31 -16.17 13.52
C GLU A 201 21.93 -15.15 12.56
N ASN A 202 22.17 -15.53 11.31
CA ASN A 202 22.83 -14.69 10.29
C ASN A 202 21.83 -14.04 9.31
N VAL A 203 20.52 -14.30 9.49
CA VAL A 203 19.46 -13.67 8.67
C VAL A 203 18.93 -12.45 9.42
N LYS A 204 19.19 -11.25 8.88
CA LYS A 204 18.53 -10.02 9.37
C LYS A 204 17.05 -10.11 9.04
N MET A 205 16.26 -10.64 9.96
CA MET A 205 14.81 -10.72 9.84
C MET A 205 14.14 -9.56 10.57
N PRO A 206 13.02 -9.03 10.04
CA PRO A 206 12.18 -8.10 10.77
C PRO A 206 11.76 -8.69 12.13
N TYR A 207 11.68 -7.84 13.14
CA TYR A 207 11.36 -8.24 14.52
C TYR A 207 10.09 -9.10 14.64
N LEU A 208 9.04 -8.74 13.92
CA LEU A 208 7.77 -9.48 13.90
C LEU A 208 7.92 -10.89 13.33
N PHE A 209 8.69 -11.05 12.26
CA PHE A 209 8.96 -12.35 11.65
C PHE A 209 9.77 -13.25 12.59
N LYS A 210 10.73 -12.65 13.32
CA LYS A 210 11.50 -13.32 14.35
C LYS A 210 10.60 -13.84 15.48
N LYS A 211 9.69 -12.99 16.00
CA LYS A 211 8.69 -13.36 17.02
C LYS A 211 7.74 -14.47 16.58
N MET A 212 7.31 -14.44 15.31
CA MET A 212 6.46 -15.47 14.73
C MET A 212 7.16 -16.83 14.70
N LEU A 213 8.41 -16.86 14.28
CA LEU A 213 9.22 -18.11 14.27
C LEU A 213 9.46 -18.61 15.69
N GLU A 214 9.72 -17.73 16.66
CA GLU A 214 9.86 -18.09 18.07
C GLU A 214 8.59 -18.71 18.65
N LYS A 215 7.42 -18.13 18.31
CA LYS A 215 6.12 -18.62 18.76
C LYS A 215 5.80 -20.00 18.14
N LYS A 216 6.11 -20.19 16.85
CA LYS A 216 5.78 -21.43 16.13
C LYS A 216 6.76 -22.58 16.41
N TYR A 217 8.04 -22.29 16.64
CA TYR A 217 9.09 -23.32 16.73
C TYR A 217 9.77 -23.40 18.10
N GLY A 218 9.33 -22.59 19.08
CA GLY A 218 9.74 -22.71 20.48
C GLY A 218 11.21 -22.37 20.78
N LYS A 219 11.92 -21.72 19.84
CA LYS A 219 13.31 -21.28 20.03
C LYS A 219 13.36 -19.76 20.13
N LYS A 220 14.07 -19.23 21.14
CA LYS A 220 14.46 -17.82 21.16
C LYS A 220 15.58 -17.61 20.14
N TYR A 221 15.41 -16.61 19.30
CA TYR A 221 16.39 -16.18 18.30
C TYR A 221 16.83 -14.77 18.68
N ASP A 222 17.91 -14.67 19.44
CA ASP A 222 18.52 -13.40 19.87
C ASP A 222 19.23 -12.68 18.70
#